data_63c381f7c807f916c4b1f9fa13ec9547
#
_entry.id   63c381f7c807f916c4b1f9fa13ec9547
#
_cell.length_a   1.000
_cell.length_b   1.000
_cell.length_c   1.000
_cell.angle_alpha   90.00
_cell.angle_beta   90.00
_cell.angle_gamma   90.00
#
_symmetry.space_group_name_H-M   'P 1'
#
loop_
_entity.id
_entity.type
_entity.pdbx_description
1 polymer ?
#
loop_
_entity_poly.entity_id
_entity_poly.type
_entity_poly.pdbx_seq_one_letter_code
_entity_poly.pdbx_strand_id
1 'polypeptide(L)'
;MDRETRKIIRQISSANPLWGAPRIHGELLKLGIEVSQATVAKYMIRRTSAPSPTWRSFLRIHAEGIAAIDLFVVASASFRLLYIVIILSHDRRKIVRFDVSEHPTAAWLSRQVTEALPWDTAPRYLLRDRDGSYGAYFCNRVQAMGITEVIRRRAHPGKTLTSSA
;
A
#
# COMPACT_ATOMS: atom_id res chain seq x y z
N MET A 1 -4.99 11.35 -37.04
CA MET A 1 -5.07 10.24 -36.05
C MET A 1 -6.13 9.26 -36.52
N ASP A 2 -5.74 8.00 -36.61
CA ASP A 2 -6.55 6.92 -37.12
C ASP A 2 -7.76 6.62 -36.22
N ARG A 3 -8.86 6.12 -36.81
CA ARG A 3 -10.10 5.76 -36.12
C ARG A 3 -9.91 4.58 -35.16
N GLU A 4 -9.01 3.67 -35.53
CA GLU A 4 -8.61 2.49 -34.78
C GLU A 4 -7.91 2.89 -33.47
N THR A 5 -6.93 3.77 -33.55
CA THR A 5 -6.19 4.28 -32.39
C THR A 5 -7.12 4.94 -31.36
N ARG A 6 -8.13 5.70 -31.80
CA ARG A 6 -9.14 6.29 -30.90
C ARG A 6 -9.97 5.22 -30.19
N LYS A 7 -10.32 4.15 -30.89
CA LYS A 7 -11.06 3.01 -30.34
C LYS A 7 -10.24 2.30 -29.27
N ILE A 8 -8.96 2.03 -29.53
CA ILE A 8 -8.04 1.41 -28.58
C ILE A 8 -7.88 2.27 -27.33
N ILE A 9 -7.66 3.59 -27.46
CA ILE A 9 -7.58 4.50 -26.31
C ILE A 9 -8.84 4.40 -25.43
N ARG A 10 -10.02 4.40 -26.03
CA ARG A 10 -11.29 4.28 -25.31
C ARG A 10 -11.45 2.92 -24.64
N GLN A 11 -11.08 1.83 -25.30
CA GLN A 11 -11.13 0.48 -24.74
C GLN A 11 -10.22 0.35 -23.52
N ILE A 12 -8.95 0.77 -23.65
CA ILE A 12 -8.00 0.74 -22.53
C ILE A 12 -8.50 1.61 -21.36
N SER A 13 -9.01 2.80 -21.66
CA SER A 13 -9.56 3.72 -20.65
C SER A 13 -10.81 3.17 -19.95
N SER A 14 -11.68 2.47 -20.68
CA SER A 14 -12.86 1.81 -20.13
C SER A 14 -12.49 0.61 -19.24
N ALA A 15 -11.59 -0.24 -19.72
CA ALA A 15 -11.14 -1.44 -19.01
C ALA A 15 -10.34 -1.10 -17.75
N ASN A 16 -9.68 0.08 -17.73
CA ASN A 16 -8.82 0.49 -16.62
C ASN A 16 -9.22 1.87 -16.08
N PRO A 17 -10.31 1.95 -15.33
CA PRO A 17 -10.89 3.22 -14.91
C PRO A 17 -10.00 4.13 -14.05
N LEU A 18 -8.97 3.57 -13.42
CA LEU A 18 -8.02 4.29 -12.57
C LEU A 18 -6.77 4.77 -13.30
N TRP A 19 -6.64 4.46 -14.60
CA TRP A 19 -5.47 4.85 -15.37
C TRP A 19 -5.64 6.27 -15.91
N GLY A 20 -4.61 7.09 -15.68
CA GLY A 20 -4.49 8.41 -16.29
C GLY A 20 -3.85 8.34 -17.67
N ALA A 21 -3.90 9.46 -18.40
CA ALA A 21 -3.31 9.59 -19.74
C ALA A 21 -1.83 9.17 -19.83
N PRO A 22 -0.95 9.47 -18.84
CA PRO A 22 0.44 9.01 -18.88
C PRO A 22 0.58 7.48 -18.93
N ARG A 23 -0.23 6.77 -18.15
CA ARG A 23 -0.17 5.30 -18.10
C ARG A 23 -0.72 4.67 -19.37
N ILE A 24 -1.85 5.15 -19.86
CA ILE A 24 -2.44 4.68 -21.14
C ILE A 24 -1.46 4.94 -22.29
N HIS A 25 -0.80 6.09 -22.33
CA HIS A 25 0.23 6.42 -23.31
C HIS A 25 1.39 5.42 -23.28
N GLY A 26 1.89 5.07 -22.08
CA GLY A 26 2.95 4.07 -21.94
C GLY A 26 2.56 2.69 -22.47
N GLU A 27 1.31 2.26 -22.27
CA GLU A 27 0.83 0.97 -22.82
C GLU A 27 0.65 1.03 -24.34
N LEU A 28 0.23 2.16 -24.91
CA LEU A 28 0.15 2.35 -26.35
C LEU A 28 1.51 2.29 -27.03
N LEU A 29 2.55 2.88 -26.41
CA LEU A 29 3.93 2.77 -26.90
C LEU A 29 4.43 1.33 -26.94
N LYS A 30 4.09 0.50 -25.94
CA LYS A 30 4.43 -0.93 -25.92
C LYS A 30 3.74 -1.72 -27.06
N LEU A 31 2.59 -1.24 -27.53
CA LEU A 31 1.86 -1.80 -28.67
C LEU A 31 2.34 -1.23 -30.01
N GLY A 32 3.40 -0.42 -30.02
CA GLY A 32 3.91 0.22 -31.23
C GLY A 32 3.04 1.38 -31.74
N ILE A 33 2.14 1.91 -30.91
CA ILE A 33 1.24 3.00 -31.28
C ILE A 33 1.83 4.33 -30.75
N GLU A 34 2.42 5.10 -31.64
CA GLU A 34 3.01 6.40 -31.30
C GLU A 34 1.95 7.51 -31.36
N VAL A 35 1.58 8.01 -30.21
CA VAL A 35 0.65 9.13 -30.03
C VAL A 35 1.14 10.01 -28.90
N SER A 36 0.85 11.31 -28.93
CA SER A 36 1.20 12.17 -27.80
C SER A 36 0.29 11.92 -26.60
N GLN A 37 0.82 12.13 -25.39
CA GLN A 37 0.04 12.05 -24.15
C GLN A 37 -1.16 13.00 -24.14
N ALA A 38 -1.04 14.19 -24.76
CA ALA A 38 -2.15 15.14 -24.92
C ALA A 38 -3.26 14.55 -25.79
N THR A 39 -2.90 13.78 -26.82
CA THR A 39 -3.85 13.07 -27.68
C THR A 39 -4.59 12.00 -26.88
N VAL A 40 -3.90 11.22 -26.07
CA VAL A 40 -4.53 10.24 -25.17
C VAL A 40 -5.50 10.91 -24.21
N ALA A 41 -5.09 12.00 -23.56
CA ALA A 41 -5.94 12.78 -22.64
C ALA A 41 -7.20 13.33 -23.32
N LYS A 42 -7.13 13.67 -24.61
CA LYS A 42 -8.27 14.17 -25.40
C LYS A 42 -9.31 13.08 -25.68
N TYR A 43 -8.87 11.84 -25.95
CA TYR A 43 -9.74 10.76 -26.42
C TYR A 43 -10.07 9.69 -25.39
N MET A 44 -9.36 9.66 -24.26
CA MET A 44 -9.73 8.80 -23.12
C MET A 44 -11.13 9.18 -22.59
N ILE A 45 -11.82 8.21 -22.01
CA ILE A 45 -13.12 8.44 -21.40
C ILE A 45 -12.91 9.34 -20.17
N ARG A 46 -13.36 10.59 -20.27
CA ARG A 46 -13.38 11.49 -19.11
C ARG A 46 -14.54 11.06 -18.22
N ARG A 47 -14.22 10.71 -16.99
CA ARG A 47 -15.25 10.56 -15.98
C ARG A 47 -15.82 11.93 -15.64
N THR A 48 -17.09 12.12 -15.86
CA THR A 48 -17.84 13.33 -15.47
C THR A 48 -18.11 13.39 -13.96
N SER A 49 -17.99 12.25 -13.25
CA SER A 49 -17.96 12.26 -11.78
C SER A 49 -16.52 12.26 -11.31
N ALA A 50 -16.13 13.28 -10.56
CA ALA A 50 -14.95 13.20 -9.71
C ALA A 50 -14.99 11.85 -8.96
N PRO A 51 -13.85 11.13 -8.81
CA PRO A 51 -13.83 9.96 -7.95
C PRO A 51 -14.47 10.40 -6.64
N SER A 52 -15.48 9.64 -6.21
CA SER A 52 -16.24 9.94 -4.98
C SER A 52 -15.27 10.50 -3.95
N PRO A 53 -15.54 11.65 -3.30
CA PRO A 53 -14.64 12.24 -2.31
C PRO A 53 -14.32 11.27 -1.19
N THR A 54 -14.94 10.10 -1.21
CA THR A 54 -14.97 9.08 -0.18
C THR A 54 -13.62 8.51 0.19
N TRP A 55 -12.72 8.16 -0.76
CA TRP A 55 -11.48 7.51 -0.34
C TRP A 55 -10.45 8.47 0.24
N ARG A 56 -10.22 9.61 -0.39
CA ARG A 56 -9.31 10.63 0.15
C ARG A 56 -9.87 11.26 1.42
N SER A 57 -11.18 11.54 1.44
CA SER A 57 -11.85 12.08 2.63
C SER A 57 -11.94 11.04 3.73
N PHE A 58 -12.24 9.78 3.39
CA PHE A 58 -12.20 8.66 4.33
C PHE A 58 -10.80 8.51 4.95
N LEU A 59 -9.74 8.45 4.14
CA LEU A 59 -8.37 8.36 4.65
C LEU A 59 -7.99 9.58 5.50
N ARG A 60 -8.42 10.79 5.11
CA ARG A 60 -8.11 12.01 5.87
C ARG A 60 -8.87 12.07 7.20
N ILE A 61 -10.13 11.62 7.23
CA ILE A 61 -10.95 11.60 8.45
C ILE A 61 -10.52 10.45 9.38
N HIS A 62 -10.06 9.32 8.81
CA HIS A 62 -9.69 8.13 9.58
C HIS A 62 -8.17 7.98 9.77
N ALA A 63 -7.36 8.89 9.22
CA ALA A 63 -5.90 8.82 9.30
C ALA A 63 -5.39 8.83 10.75
N GLU A 64 -6.08 9.56 11.63
CA GLU A 64 -5.79 9.60 13.07
C GLU A 64 -6.00 8.24 13.75
N GLY A 65 -6.88 7.41 13.20
CA GLY A 65 -7.16 6.06 13.70
C GLY A 65 -6.35 4.97 13.04
N ILE A 66 -5.32 5.28 12.24
CA ILE A 66 -4.53 4.29 11.51
C ILE A 66 -3.06 4.40 11.87
N ALA A 67 -2.48 3.28 12.34
CA ALA A 67 -1.04 3.11 12.42
C ALA A 67 -0.57 2.02 11.47
N ALA A 68 0.70 2.02 11.13
CA ALA A 68 1.34 0.96 10.37
C ALA A 68 2.60 0.50 11.09
N ILE A 69 2.86 -0.80 11.05
CA ILE A 69 4.10 -1.41 11.52
C ILE A 69 4.77 -2.14 10.36
N ASP A 70 6.06 -1.98 10.23
CA ASP A 70 6.87 -2.67 9.24
C ASP A 70 8.14 -3.21 9.88
N LEU A 71 8.57 -4.40 9.44
CA LEU A 71 9.77 -5.07 9.90
C LEU A 71 10.66 -5.36 8.71
N PHE A 72 11.88 -4.87 8.73
CA PHE A 72 12.85 -5.13 7.68
C PHE A 72 14.21 -5.54 8.25
N VAL A 73 15.00 -6.20 7.43
CA VAL A 73 16.28 -6.78 7.82
C VAL A 73 17.41 -6.05 7.11
N VAL A 74 18.45 -5.70 7.85
CA VAL A 74 19.67 -5.10 7.33
C VAL A 74 20.86 -5.92 7.79
N ALA A 75 21.83 -6.16 6.92
CA ALA A 75 23.11 -6.74 7.31
C ALA A 75 24.02 -5.64 7.86
N SER A 76 24.61 -5.87 9.04
CA SER A 76 25.64 -5.01 9.60
C SER A 76 26.97 -5.18 8.86
N ALA A 77 27.91 -4.27 9.08
CA ALA A 77 29.29 -4.39 8.53
C ALA A 77 30.01 -5.68 8.97
N SER A 78 29.60 -6.28 10.09
CA SER A 78 30.08 -7.58 10.59
C SER A 78 29.22 -8.77 10.13
N PHE A 79 28.38 -8.60 9.11
CA PHE A 79 27.46 -9.60 8.54
C PHE A 79 26.43 -10.16 9.54
N ARG A 80 26.18 -9.46 10.64
CA ARG A 80 25.08 -9.81 11.55
C ARG A 80 23.77 -9.24 11.01
N LEU A 81 22.69 -10.01 11.08
CA LEU A 81 21.37 -9.56 10.67
C LEU A 81 20.74 -8.72 11.78
N LEU A 82 20.39 -7.51 11.46
CA LEU A 82 19.68 -6.58 12.32
C LEU A 82 18.24 -6.43 11.81
N TYR A 83 17.30 -6.68 12.69
CA TYR A 83 15.88 -6.49 12.43
C TYR A 83 15.45 -5.13 12.93
N ILE A 84 14.90 -4.33 12.06
CA ILE A 84 14.47 -2.97 12.36
C ILE A 84 12.95 -2.94 12.28
N VAL A 85 12.30 -2.55 13.38
CA VAL A 85 10.88 -2.29 13.41
C VAL A 85 10.63 -0.79 13.34
N ILE A 86 9.67 -0.40 12.50
CA ILE A 86 9.19 0.99 12.42
C ILE A 86 7.69 0.99 12.64
N ILE A 87 7.22 1.88 13.52
CA ILE A 87 5.80 2.14 13.75
C ILE A 87 5.51 3.57 13.33
N LEU A 88 4.53 3.70 12.42
CA LEU A 88 4.14 4.95 11.80
C LEU A 88 2.71 5.32 12.19
N SER A 89 2.46 6.57 12.56
CA SER A 89 1.12 7.14 12.58
C SER A 89 0.78 7.70 11.20
N HIS A 90 -0.40 7.31 10.68
CA HIS A 90 -0.84 7.77 9.35
C HIS A 90 -1.32 9.22 9.34
N ASP A 91 -1.76 9.75 10.48
CA ASP A 91 -2.26 11.11 10.62
C ASP A 91 -1.26 12.15 10.09
N ARG A 92 -0.02 12.07 10.53
CA ARG A 92 1.03 13.04 10.17
C ARG A 92 2.22 12.41 9.44
N ARG A 93 2.10 11.17 8.99
CA ARG A 93 3.23 10.40 8.45
C ARG A 93 4.44 10.44 9.39
N LYS A 94 4.16 10.37 10.68
CA LYS A 94 5.17 10.49 11.73
C LYS A 94 5.64 9.11 12.15
N ILE A 95 6.95 8.93 12.24
CA ILE A 95 7.51 7.76 12.92
C ILE A 95 7.23 7.95 14.41
N VAL A 96 6.42 7.07 14.98
CA VAL A 96 6.08 7.07 16.40
C VAL A 96 7.17 6.35 17.19
N ARG A 97 7.69 5.27 16.60
CA ARG A 97 8.75 4.48 17.22
C ARG A 97 9.56 3.75 16.16
N PHE A 98 10.84 3.56 16.43
CA PHE A 98 11.68 2.55 15.78
C PHE A 98 12.54 1.87 16.83
N ASP A 99 12.89 0.62 16.57
CA ASP A 99 13.82 -0.13 17.43
C ASP A 99 14.56 -1.19 16.59
N VAL A 100 15.68 -1.66 17.11
CA VAL A 100 16.58 -2.60 16.42
C VAL A 100 16.85 -3.79 17.32
N SER A 101 16.79 -5.01 16.77
CA SER A 101 17.09 -6.25 17.49
C SER A 101 17.80 -7.24 16.57
N GLU A 102 18.67 -8.06 17.12
CA GLU A 102 19.22 -9.23 16.42
C GLU A 102 18.27 -10.44 16.50
N HIS A 103 17.37 -10.43 17.48
CA HIS A 103 16.44 -11.52 17.76
C HIS A 103 15.02 -10.99 17.86
N PRO A 104 14.32 -10.78 16.72
CA PRO A 104 12.95 -10.29 16.71
C PRO A 104 11.99 -11.39 17.18
N THR A 105 11.52 -11.28 18.40
CA THR A 105 10.48 -12.17 18.94
C THR A 105 9.12 -11.48 18.90
N ALA A 106 8.03 -12.27 18.86
CA ALA A 106 6.68 -11.72 18.95
C ALA A 106 6.47 -10.92 20.25
N ALA A 107 7.14 -11.29 21.34
CA ALA A 107 7.12 -10.55 22.60
C ALA A 107 7.83 -9.19 22.48
N TRP A 108 8.97 -9.15 21.80
CA TRP A 108 9.67 -7.89 21.54
C TRP A 108 8.83 -6.94 20.67
N LEU A 109 8.24 -7.44 19.56
CA LEU A 109 7.35 -6.67 18.72
C LEU A 109 6.10 -6.15 19.47
N SER A 110 5.53 -6.99 20.34
CA SER A 110 4.37 -6.61 21.18
C SER A 110 4.72 -5.47 22.13
N ARG A 111 5.92 -5.51 22.72
CA ARG A 111 6.42 -4.43 23.58
C ARG A 111 6.54 -3.12 22.79
N GLN A 112 7.13 -3.17 21.57
CA GLN A 112 7.28 -2.00 20.73
C GLN A 112 5.93 -1.35 20.42
N VAL A 113 4.90 -2.13 20.08
CA VAL A 113 3.54 -1.62 19.82
C VAL A 113 2.93 -1.03 21.10
N THR A 114 3.06 -1.71 22.23
CA THR A 114 2.49 -1.23 23.51
C THR A 114 3.10 0.11 23.94
N GLU A 115 4.41 0.28 23.76
CA GLU A 115 5.11 1.51 24.12
C GLU A 115 4.90 2.63 23.09
N ALA A 116 4.64 2.29 21.82
CA ALA A 116 4.40 3.28 20.77
C ALA A 116 2.99 3.82 20.75
N LEU A 117 2.02 3.02 21.17
CA LEU A 117 0.59 3.30 21.02
C LEU A 117 -0.10 3.23 22.41
N PRO A 118 -0.02 4.31 23.20
CA PRO A 118 -0.69 4.37 24.51
C PRO A 118 -2.20 4.13 24.39
N TRP A 119 -2.80 3.55 25.43
CA TRP A 119 -4.21 3.12 25.44
C TRP A 119 -5.22 4.25 25.15
N ASP A 120 -4.91 5.46 25.59
CA ASP A 120 -5.74 6.66 25.43
C ASP A 120 -5.71 7.22 24.00
N THR A 121 -4.66 6.90 23.24
CA THR A 121 -4.44 7.36 21.86
C THR A 121 -4.23 6.21 20.89
N ALA A 122 -4.62 4.98 21.29
CA ALA A 122 -4.46 3.81 20.46
C ALA A 122 -5.24 3.94 19.13
N PRO A 123 -4.62 3.64 18.00
CA PRO A 123 -5.29 3.70 16.72
C PRO A 123 -6.35 2.60 16.61
N ARG A 124 -7.38 2.83 15.82
CA ARG A 124 -8.41 1.83 15.55
C ARG A 124 -7.88 0.67 14.69
N TYR A 125 -6.94 0.96 13.78
CA TYR A 125 -6.40 -0.01 12.84
C TYR A 125 -4.88 -0.01 12.85
N LEU A 126 -4.28 -1.21 12.83
CA LEU A 126 -2.86 -1.43 12.66
C LEU A 126 -2.61 -2.18 11.34
N LEU A 127 -2.00 -1.50 10.37
CA LEU A 127 -1.59 -2.11 9.11
C LEU A 127 -0.25 -2.81 9.31
N ARG A 128 -0.16 -4.07 8.88
CA ARG A 128 1.09 -4.84 8.83
C ARG A 128 1.14 -5.76 7.61
N ASP A 129 2.30 -6.27 7.30
CA ASP A 129 2.46 -7.34 6.33
C ASP A 129 2.21 -8.73 6.96
N ARG A 130 2.44 -9.80 6.19
CA ARG A 130 2.31 -11.20 6.62
C ARG A 130 3.61 -11.80 7.12
N ASP A 131 4.51 -11.04 7.71
CA ASP A 131 5.72 -11.60 8.25
C ASP A 131 5.43 -12.61 9.39
N GLY A 132 6.16 -13.74 9.40
CA GLY A 132 6.00 -14.78 10.42
C GLY A 132 6.43 -14.36 11.81
N SER A 133 7.19 -13.28 11.94
CA SER A 133 7.63 -12.73 13.22
C SER A 133 6.48 -12.20 14.08
N TYR A 134 5.33 -11.87 13.43
CA TYR A 134 4.09 -11.52 14.12
C TYR A 134 3.34 -12.78 14.56
N GLY A 135 3.82 -13.47 15.57
CA GLY A 135 3.16 -14.67 16.09
C GLY A 135 1.85 -14.39 16.85
N ALA A 136 1.20 -15.47 17.32
CA ALA A 136 -0.07 -15.36 18.06
C ALA A 136 0.02 -14.43 19.28
N TYR A 137 1.15 -14.40 19.97
CA TYR A 137 1.36 -13.51 21.10
C TYR A 137 1.22 -12.03 20.73
N PHE A 138 1.78 -11.63 19.58
CA PHE A 138 1.63 -10.27 19.04
C PHE A 138 0.17 -9.96 18.71
N CYS A 139 -0.50 -10.86 17.96
CA CYS A 139 -1.90 -10.68 17.57
C CYS A 139 -2.82 -10.52 18.80
N ASN A 140 -2.65 -11.38 19.79
CA ASN A 140 -3.43 -11.30 21.03
C ASN A 140 -3.18 -10.00 21.79
N ARG A 141 -1.95 -9.50 21.78
CA ARG A 141 -1.61 -8.24 22.44
C ARG A 141 -2.27 -7.04 21.75
N VAL A 142 -2.18 -6.98 20.41
CA VAL A 142 -2.79 -5.92 19.61
C VAL A 142 -4.31 -5.91 19.77
N GLN A 143 -4.92 -7.11 19.75
CA GLN A 143 -6.36 -7.28 19.99
C GLN A 143 -6.76 -6.81 21.41
N ALA A 144 -5.99 -7.17 22.43
CA ALA A 144 -6.23 -6.74 23.81
C ALA A 144 -6.16 -5.20 23.97
N MET A 145 -5.41 -4.52 23.12
CA MET A 145 -5.36 -3.05 23.04
C MET A 145 -6.57 -2.44 22.31
N GLY A 146 -7.53 -3.23 21.85
CA GLY A 146 -8.70 -2.77 21.10
C GLY A 146 -8.38 -2.39 19.64
N ILE A 147 -7.19 -2.75 19.15
CA ILE A 147 -6.72 -2.41 17.80
C ILE A 147 -7.09 -3.53 16.83
N THR A 148 -7.68 -3.19 15.68
CA THR A 148 -7.97 -4.14 14.61
C THR A 148 -6.80 -4.25 13.65
N GLU A 149 -6.26 -5.45 13.47
CA GLU A 149 -5.17 -5.69 12.51
C GLU A 149 -5.70 -5.73 11.08
N VAL A 150 -4.99 -5.03 10.18
CA VAL A 150 -5.24 -5.06 8.73
C VAL A 150 -3.98 -5.59 8.05
N ILE A 151 -4.07 -6.83 7.54
CA ILE A 151 -2.94 -7.51 6.92
C ILE A 151 -2.90 -7.17 5.43
N ARG A 152 -1.80 -6.51 4.97
CA ARG A 152 -1.58 -6.26 3.55
C ARG A 152 -1.29 -7.58 2.83
N ARG A 153 -2.07 -7.86 1.78
CA ARG A 153 -1.65 -8.87 0.80
C ARG A 153 -0.49 -8.28 0.00
N ARG A 154 0.66 -8.95 -0.03
CA ARG A 154 1.69 -8.67 -1.01
C ARG A 154 1.05 -8.78 -2.39
N ALA A 155 1.00 -7.67 -3.13
CA ALA A 155 0.76 -7.75 -4.57
C ALA A 155 1.95 -8.53 -5.14
N HIS A 156 1.72 -9.77 -5.62
CA HIS A 156 2.73 -10.49 -6.38
C HIS A 156 2.98 -9.70 -7.68
N PRO A 157 4.20 -9.23 -7.95
CA PRO A 157 4.54 -8.80 -9.28
C PRO A 157 4.61 -10.07 -10.15
N GLY A 158 3.61 -10.25 -11.04
CA GLY A 158 3.65 -11.28 -12.08
C GLY A 158 2.89 -12.56 -11.78
N LYS A 159 1.56 -12.50 -11.87
CA LYS A 159 0.78 -13.58 -12.50
C LYS A 159 0.07 -12.96 -13.69
N THR A 160 0.71 -12.99 -14.84
CA THR A 160 0.05 -13.09 -16.12
C THR A 160 -0.93 -14.26 -16.03
N LEU A 161 -2.22 -13.96 -16.08
CA LEU A 161 -3.24 -14.97 -16.35
C LEU A 161 -2.97 -15.50 -17.77
N THR A 162 -2.29 -16.62 -17.87
CA THR A 162 -2.36 -17.45 -19.07
C THR A 162 -3.78 -17.98 -19.10
N SER A 163 -4.57 -17.41 -19.99
CA SER A 163 -5.83 -17.96 -20.44
C SER A 163 -5.54 -19.30 -21.11
N SER A 164 -5.96 -20.39 -20.51
CA SER A 164 -6.12 -21.68 -21.20
C SER A 164 -7.48 -21.69 -21.86
N ALA A 165 -7.43 -22.02 -23.14
CA ALA A 165 -8.49 -22.23 -24.11
C ALA A 165 -9.85 -22.69 -23.57
#